data_fe3d482a635a257ec6dded4feba35c94
#
_entry.id   fe3d482a635a257ec6dded4feba35c94
#
_cell.length_a   1.000
_cell.length_b   1.000
_cell.length_c   1.000
_cell.angle_alpha   90.00
_cell.angle_beta   90.00
_cell.angle_gamma   90.00
#
_symmetry.space_group_name_H-M   'P 1'
#
loop_
_entity.id
_entity.type
_entity.pdbx_description
1 polymer ?
#
loop_
_entity_poly.entity_id
_entity_poly.type
_entity_poly.pdbx_seq_one_letter_code
_entity_poly.pdbx_strand_id
1 'polypeptide(L)'
;MKARAEGMRDFGPCLSPQNAWNVLQGLETLSVRMKKHCENAEEMVKYLSNHESVAWVSHPSAPNHPDTELANKLLPNGKGSMIAFGIKGGKDAGVAFINNVKLASHLANVGDTRTLVIHPASGTHSQMDEATLKFAGLSHDMIRLSVGMEDIDDIKNDFEIGFRAAKKPRLVSNQ
;
A
#
# COMPACT_ATOMS: atom_id res chain seq x y z
N MET A 1 3.00 -23.62 -19.80
CA MET A 1 3.17 -25.09 -19.93
C MET A 1 4.20 -25.65 -18.96
N LYS A 2 5.41 -25.05 -18.81
CA LYS A 2 6.51 -25.60 -17.97
C LYS A 2 6.09 -25.88 -16.52
N ALA A 3 5.38 -24.96 -15.86
CA ALA A 3 4.90 -25.16 -14.50
C ALA A 3 4.02 -26.42 -14.31
N ARG A 4 3.19 -26.75 -15.32
CA ARG A 4 2.36 -27.96 -15.31
C ARG A 4 3.16 -29.22 -15.60
N ALA A 5 4.06 -29.15 -16.60
CA ALA A 5 4.77 -30.33 -17.08
C ALA A 5 5.91 -30.77 -16.14
N GLU A 6 6.56 -29.82 -15.47
CA GLU A 6 7.70 -30.08 -14.59
C GLU A 6 7.30 -29.92 -13.10
N GLY A 7 6.76 -28.72 -12.71
CA GLY A 7 6.46 -28.43 -11.32
C GLY A 7 5.31 -29.28 -10.75
N MET A 8 4.14 -29.19 -11.37
CA MET A 8 2.97 -29.93 -10.85
C MET A 8 3.11 -31.45 -10.98
N ARG A 9 3.63 -31.93 -12.10
CA ARG A 9 3.79 -33.35 -12.32
C ARG A 9 4.81 -33.98 -11.36
N ASP A 10 5.98 -33.33 -11.21
CA ASP A 10 7.10 -33.92 -10.50
C ASP A 10 7.03 -33.71 -8.99
N PHE A 11 6.51 -32.57 -8.52
CA PHE A 11 6.34 -32.27 -7.09
C PHE A 11 4.94 -32.60 -6.55
N GLY A 12 3.96 -32.79 -7.42
CA GLY A 12 2.60 -33.16 -7.05
C GLY A 12 1.85 -32.20 -6.11
N PRO A 13 2.02 -30.84 -6.19
CA PRO A 13 1.31 -29.95 -5.29
C PRO A 13 -0.20 -30.08 -5.53
N CYS A 14 -0.92 -30.27 -4.45
CA CYS A 14 -2.39 -30.37 -4.46
C CYS A 14 -2.99 -29.54 -3.33
N LEU A 15 -4.01 -28.76 -3.66
CA LEU A 15 -4.77 -28.02 -2.66
C LEU A 15 -5.63 -29.00 -1.83
N SER A 16 -5.48 -28.97 -0.51
CA SER A 16 -6.33 -29.79 0.35
C SER A 16 -7.79 -29.31 0.30
N PRO A 17 -8.78 -30.21 0.52
CA PRO A 17 -10.19 -29.80 0.56
C PRO A 17 -10.47 -28.69 1.57
N GLN A 18 -9.85 -28.73 2.75
CA GLN A 18 -9.99 -27.69 3.77
C GLN A 18 -9.46 -26.34 3.30
N ASN A 19 -8.30 -26.32 2.64
CA ASN A 19 -7.75 -25.07 2.09
C ASN A 19 -8.61 -24.54 0.94
N ALA A 20 -9.14 -25.42 0.08
CA ALA A 20 -10.06 -25.03 -0.97
C ALA A 20 -11.33 -24.40 -0.40
N TRP A 21 -11.89 -24.99 0.65
CA TRP A 21 -13.07 -24.46 1.34
C TRP A 21 -12.78 -23.07 1.96
N ASN A 22 -11.65 -22.88 2.63
CA ASN A 22 -11.25 -21.59 3.18
C ASN A 22 -11.14 -20.50 2.10
N VAL A 23 -10.56 -20.84 0.94
CA VAL A 23 -10.48 -19.90 -0.20
C VAL A 23 -11.86 -19.54 -0.73
N LEU A 24 -12.76 -20.54 -0.88
CA LEU A 24 -14.14 -20.30 -1.32
C LEU A 24 -14.88 -19.39 -0.36
N GLN A 25 -14.78 -19.64 0.95
CA GLN A 25 -15.37 -18.75 1.97
C GLN A 25 -14.87 -17.30 1.86
N GLY A 26 -13.56 -17.12 1.62
CA GLY A 26 -12.99 -15.79 1.37
C GLY A 26 -13.53 -15.13 0.10
N LEU A 27 -13.82 -15.91 -0.93
CA LEU A 27 -14.34 -15.39 -2.20
C LEU A 27 -15.80 -14.91 -2.10
N GLU A 28 -16.63 -15.55 -1.28
CA GLU A 28 -18.05 -15.20 -1.13
C GLU A 28 -18.26 -13.74 -0.69
N THR A 29 -17.36 -13.18 0.10
CA THR A 29 -17.42 -11.80 0.59
C THR A 29 -16.51 -10.82 -0.18
N LEU A 30 -15.79 -11.28 -1.20
CA LEU A 30 -14.77 -10.47 -1.88
C LEU A 30 -15.35 -9.20 -2.51
N SER A 31 -16.51 -9.29 -3.14
CA SER A 31 -17.15 -8.13 -3.79
C SER A 31 -17.50 -7.03 -2.80
N VAL A 32 -18.00 -7.40 -1.62
CA VAL A 32 -18.33 -6.45 -0.54
C VAL A 32 -17.06 -5.82 0.02
N ARG A 33 -16.04 -6.63 0.29
CA ARG A 33 -14.74 -6.13 0.79
C ARG A 33 -14.09 -5.18 -0.21
N MET A 34 -14.04 -5.53 -1.49
CA MET A 34 -13.42 -4.70 -2.52
C MET A 34 -14.13 -3.38 -2.70
N LYS A 35 -15.46 -3.35 -2.58
CA LYS A 35 -16.22 -2.09 -2.59
C LYS A 35 -15.75 -1.16 -1.46
N LYS A 36 -15.69 -1.67 -0.23
CA LYS A 36 -15.23 -0.87 0.93
C LYS A 36 -13.77 -0.43 0.80
N HIS A 37 -12.89 -1.31 0.30
CA HIS A 37 -11.50 -0.96 0.01
C HIS A 37 -11.38 0.20 -0.97
N CYS A 38 -12.13 0.17 -2.07
CA CYS A 38 -12.10 1.23 -3.08
C CYS A 38 -12.66 2.56 -2.54
N GLU A 39 -13.76 2.51 -1.79
CA GLU A 39 -14.35 3.68 -1.14
C GLU A 39 -13.34 4.35 -0.18
N ASN A 40 -12.74 3.57 0.70
CA ASN A 40 -11.72 4.08 1.62
C ASN A 40 -10.48 4.61 0.88
N ALA A 41 -10.05 3.93 -0.19
CA ALA A 41 -8.92 4.38 -0.99
C ALA A 41 -9.19 5.72 -1.68
N GLU A 42 -10.36 5.94 -2.23
CA GLU A 42 -10.73 7.22 -2.84
C GLU A 42 -10.73 8.37 -1.82
N GLU A 43 -11.23 8.12 -0.62
CA GLU A 43 -11.19 9.10 0.48
C GLU A 43 -9.75 9.37 0.95
N MET A 44 -8.91 8.33 1.03
CA MET A 44 -7.48 8.50 1.35
C MET A 44 -6.73 9.25 0.25
N VAL A 45 -7.02 9.02 -1.02
CA VAL A 45 -6.44 9.79 -2.13
C VAL A 45 -6.78 11.28 -2.02
N LYS A 46 -8.05 11.62 -1.74
CA LYS A 46 -8.48 13.01 -1.53
C LYS A 46 -7.76 13.64 -0.34
N TYR A 47 -7.70 12.93 0.77
CA TYR A 47 -7.03 13.38 1.99
C TYR A 47 -5.52 13.63 1.74
N LEU A 48 -4.81 12.64 1.20
CA LEU A 48 -3.37 12.71 0.95
C LEU A 48 -3.02 13.79 -0.10
N SER A 49 -3.83 13.95 -1.15
CA SER A 49 -3.58 14.96 -2.19
C SER A 49 -3.67 16.39 -1.68
N ASN A 50 -4.40 16.63 -0.59
CA ASN A 50 -4.55 17.94 0.02
C ASN A 50 -3.70 18.13 1.29
N HIS A 51 -2.95 17.10 1.70
CA HIS A 51 -2.20 17.15 2.95
C HIS A 51 -0.85 17.87 2.80
N GLU A 52 -0.57 18.84 3.68
CA GLU A 52 0.63 19.69 3.61
C GLU A 52 1.97 18.92 3.67
N SER A 53 2.01 17.76 4.34
CA SER A 53 3.21 16.91 4.47
C SER A 53 3.40 15.94 3.30
N VAL A 54 2.47 15.91 2.34
CA VAL A 54 2.55 15.04 1.16
C VAL A 54 3.08 15.82 -0.03
N ALA A 55 4.03 15.24 -0.76
CA ALA A 55 4.64 15.83 -1.92
C ALA A 55 3.93 15.42 -3.22
N TRP A 56 3.50 14.17 -3.30
CA TRP A 56 2.84 13.60 -4.47
C TRP A 56 2.01 12.38 -4.06
N VAL A 57 1.00 12.05 -4.87
CA VAL A 57 0.16 10.85 -4.71
C VAL A 57 0.07 10.15 -6.07
N SER A 58 0.27 8.85 -6.09
CA SER A 58 0.09 7.99 -7.26
C SER A 58 -1.04 6.98 -7.00
N HIS A 59 -2.15 7.24 -7.64
CA HIS A 59 -3.33 6.36 -7.71
C HIS A 59 -4.20 6.86 -8.87
N PRO A 60 -4.89 5.99 -9.62
CA PRO A 60 -5.70 6.43 -10.77
C PRO A 60 -6.85 7.39 -10.45
N SER A 61 -7.22 7.55 -9.18
CA SER A 61 -8.18 8.57 -8.73
C SER A 61 -7.52 9.88 -8.26
N ALA A 62 -6.18 9.96 -8.26
CA ALA A 62 -5.48 11.19 -7.87
C ALA A 62 -5.65 12.28 -8.95
N PRO A 63 -5.65 13.56 -8.57
CA PRO A 63 -5.71 14.66 -9.53
C PRO A 63 -4.57 14.56 -10.54
N ASN A 64 -4.92 14.71 -11.83
CA ASN A 64 -3.94 14.71 -12.96
C ASN A 64 -3.13 13.41 -13.14
N HIS A 65 -3.62 12.29 -12.62
CA HIS A 65 -2.95 11.01 -12.89
C HIS A 65 -3.08 10.64 -14.38
N PRO A 66 -2.00 10.23 -15.07
CA PRO A 66 -1.99 10.02 -16.52
C PRO A 66 -2.98 8.95 -16.99
N ASP A 67 -3.23 7.94 -16.18
CA ASP A 67 -4.08 6.80 -16.51
C ASP A 67 -5.53 6.93 -16.01
N THR A 68 -5.95 8.10 -15.54
CA THR A 68 -7.31 8.28 -14.98
C THR A 68 -8.40 7.90 -15.99
N GLU A 69 -8.29 8.32 -17.26
CA GLU A 69 -9.27 8.00 -18.28
C GLU A 69 -9.33 6.51 -18.61
N LEU A 70 -8.14 5.89 -18.71
CA LEU A 70 -8.03 4.46 -18.94
C LEU A 70 -8.60 3.65 -17.77
N ALA A 71 -8.30 4.06 -16.54
CA ALA A 71 -8.83 3.44 -15.35
C ALA A 71 -10.35 3.58 -15.24
N ASN A 72 -10.92 4.72 -15.59
CA ASN A 72 -12.37 4.91 -15.63
C ASN A 72 -13.04 3.94 -16.62
N LYS A 73 -12.39 3.65 -17.74
CA LYS A 73 -12.89 2.71 -18.75
C LYS A 73 -12.77 1.25 -18.32
N LEU A 74 -11.63 0.87 -17.73
CA LEU A 74 -11.32 -0.54 -17.43
C LEU A 74 -11.79 -0.96 -16.03
N LEU A 75 -11.87 -0.03 -15.10
CA LEU A 75 -12.16 -0.25 -13.68
C LEU A 75 -13.34 0.62 -13.21
N PRO A 76 -14.53 0.52 -13.85
CA PRO A 76 -15.65 1.41 -13.56
C PRO A 76 -16.20 1.25 -12.14
N ASN A 77 -15.99 0.09 -11.50
CA ASN A 77 -16.53 -0.24 -10.18
C ASN A 77 -15.57 0.04 -9.02
N GLY A 78 -14.40 0.61 -9.31
CA GLY A 78 -13.38 0.95 -8.31
C GLY A 78 -11.97 0.71 -8.83
N LYS A 79 -11.03 1.55 -8.42
CA LYS A 79 -9.66 1.59 -8.94
C LYS A 79 -8.64 0.89 -8.04
N GLY A 80 -9.13 0.08 -7.09
CA GLY A 80 -8.30 -0.66 -6.16
C GLY A 80 -7.95 0.13 -4.89
N SER A 81 -7.17 -0.52 -4.00
CA SER A 81 -6.84 -0.01 -2.67
C SER A 81 -5.37 0.32 -2.48
N MET A 82 -4.56 0.21 -3.54
CA MET A 82 -3.13 0.45 -3.47
C MET A 82 -2.81 1.89 -3.83
N ILE A 83 -2.20 2.62 -2.92
CA ILE A 83 -1.77 4.00 -3.09
C ILE A 83 -0.26 4.07 -2.84
N ALA A 84 0.46 4.83 -3.66
CA ALA A 84 1.80 5.29 -3.33
C ALA A 84 1.76 6.80 -3.13
N PHE A 85 2.48 7.30 -2.15
CA PHE A 85 2.61 8.75 -1.94
C PHE A 85 4.00 9.10 -1.41
N GLY A 86 4.46 10.29 -1.72
CA GLY A 86 5.72 10.84 -1.23
C GLY A 86 5.51 11.72 -0.01
N ILE A 87 6.29 11.46 1.06
CA ILE A 87 6.29 12.30 2.25
C ILE A 87 7.38 13.37 2.17
N LYS A 88 7.03 14.62 2.46
CA LYS A 88 8.03 15.71 2.54
C LYS A 88 9.01 15.45 3.68
N GLY A 89 10.31 15.65 3.41
CA GLY A 89 11.39 15.36 4.36
C GLY A 89 12.15 14.06 4.06
N GLY A 90 11.80 13.36 2.96
CA GLY A 90 12.56 12.24 2.42
C GLY A 90 12.58 11.01 3.32
N LYS A 91 13.70 10.27 3.28
CA LYS A 91 13.85 8.97 3.97
C LYS A 91 13.56 9.03 5.46
N ASP A 92 14.13 10.02 6.16
CA ASP A 92 14.01 10.11 7.63
C ASP A 92 12.56 10.42 8.06
N ALA A 93 11.86 11.25 7.28
CA ALA A 93 10.45 11.50 7.49
C ALA A 93 9.60 10.24 7.25
N GLY A 94 9.91 9.47 6.20
CA GLY A 94 9.26 8.19 5.91
C GLY A 94 9.45 7.16 7.03
N VAL A 95 10.66 7.03 7.55
CA VAL A 95 10.96 6.15 8.70
C VAL A 95 10.22 6.61 9.96
N ALA A 96 10.22 7.92 10.24
CA ALA A 96 9.51 8.47 11.38
C ALA A 96 8.00 8.25 11.28
N PHE A 97 7.42 8.43 10.09
CA PHE A 97 6.01 8.16 9.82
C PHE A 97 5.66 6.70 10.12
N ILE A 98 6.35 5.75 9.48
CA ILE A 98 6.09 4.30 9.63
C ILE A 98 6.19 3.83 11.08
N ASN A 99 7.17 4.35 11.85
CA ASN A 99 7.40 3.94 13.22
C ASN A 99 6.39 4.53 14.22
N ASN A 100 5.55 5.47 13.80
CA ASN A 100 4.63 6.17 14.72
C ASN A 100 3.14 5.93 14.42
N VAL A 101 2.78 5.44 13.23
CA VAL A 101 1.41 4.93 12.98
C VAL A 101 1.13 3.74 13.89
N LYS A 102 -0.11 3.58 14.33
CA LYS A 102 -0.51 2.56 15.31
C LYS A 102 -1.59 1.63 14.81
N LEU A 103 -2.53 2.14 14.03
CA LEU A 103 -3.60 1.36 13.42
C LEU A 103 -3.06 0.64 12.17
N ALA A 104 -2.40 1.38 11.29
CA ALA A 104 -1.79 0.82 10.09
C ALA A 104 -0.62 -0.12 10.45
N SER A 105 -0.68 -1.35 9.97
CA SER A 105 0.36 -2.35 10.24
C SER A 105 1.55 -2.20 9.30
N HIS A 106 2.77 -2.29 9.83
CA HIS A 106 3.99 -2.21 9.03
C HIS A 106 4.31 -3.58 8.41
N LEU A 107 3.66 -3.88 7.32
CA LEU A 107 3.91 -5.08 6.51
C LEU A 107 3.47 -4.91 5.05
N ALA A 108 3.98 -5.77 4.17
CA ALA A 108 3.63 -5.79 2.75
C ALA A 108 2.58 -6.87 2.46
N ASN A 109 1.39 -6.45 2.03
CA ASN A 109 0.34 -7.32 1.50
C ASN A 109 -0.56 -6.52 0.55
N VAL A 110 -1.53 -7.18 -0.07
CA VAL A 110 -2.57 -6.58 -0.90
C VAL A 110 -3.91 -7.22 -0.54
N GLY A 111 -4.93 -6.39 -0.27
CA GLY A 111 -6.28 -6.88 0.00
C GLY A 111 -6.49 -7.45 1.42
N ASP A 112 -5.57 -7.19 2.34
CA ASP A 112 -5.81 -7.43 3.77
C ASP A 112 -6.92 -6.50 4.26
N THR A 113 -7.77 -6.99 5.17
CA THR A 113 -8.83 -6.17 5.77
C THR A 113 -8.30 -5.01 6.59
N ARG A 114 -7.06 -5.11 7.06
CA ARG A 114 -6.32 -4.07 7.76
C ARG A 114 -5.59 -3.14 6.80
N THR A 115 -5.47 -1.90 7.18
CA THR A 115 -4.61 -0.92 6.51
C THR A 115 -3.14 -1.27 6.75
N LEU A 116 -2.37 -1.34 5.67
CA LEU A 116 -0.96 -1.71 5.71
C LEU A 116 -0.11 -0.63 5.07
N VAL A 117 1.03 -0.33 5.69
CA VAL A 117 1.98 0.65 5.19
C VAL A 117 3.40 0.09 5.18
N ILE A 118 4.16 0.43 4.15
CA ILE A 118 5.61 0.18 4.10
C ILE A 118 6.33 1.40 3.57
N HIS A 119 7.59 1.55 3.98
CA HIS A 119 8.54 2.46 3.37
C HIS A 119 9.59 1.63 2.61
N PRO A 120 9.45 1.46 1.28
CA PRO A 120 10.26 0.51 0.51
C PRO A 120 11.76 0.75 0.65
N ALA A 121 12.19 2.00 0.61
CA ALA A 121 13.61 2.39 0.65
C ALA A 121 14.32 2.05 1.98
N SER A 122 13.60 1.94 3.11
CA SER A 122 14.20 1.52 4.39
C SER A 122 13.92 0.07 4.75
N GLY A 123 12.95 -0.57 4.09
CA GLY A 123 12.53 -1.94 4.34
C GLY A 123 12.96 -2.91 3.26
N THR A 124 12.02 -3.26 2.39
CA THR A 124 12.18 -4.32 1.37
C THR A 124 13.29 -4.07 0.34
N HIS A 125 13.71 -2.82 0.14
CA HIS A 125 14.70 -2.42 -0.85
C HIS A 125 15.91 -1.68 -0.23
N SER A 126 16.14 -1.88 1.06
CA SER A 126 17.21 -1.19 1.81
C SER A 126 18.64 -1.49 1.32
N GLN A 127 18.83 -2.59 0.58
CA GLN A 127 20.13 -3.00 0.03
C GLN A 127 20.35 -2.53 -1.42
N MET A 128 19.38 -1.87 -2.04
CA MET A 128 19.49 -1.35 -3.40
C MET A 128 20.24 -0.01 -3.42
N ASP A 129 21.10 0.17 -4.42
CA ASP A 129 21.71 1.45 -4.69
C ASP A 129 20.69 2.45 -5.31
N GLU A 130 21.04 3.70 -5.34
CA GLU A 130 20.16 4.79 -5.79
C GLU A 130 19.73 4.64 -7.26
N ALA A 131 20.63 4.13 -8.11
CA ALA A 131 20.34 3.90 -9.53
C ALA A 131 19.31 2.79 -9.71
N THR A 132 19.43 1.70 -8.96
CA THR A 132 18.52 0.57 -8.97
C THR A 132 17.15 0.94 -8.40
N LEU A 133 17.09 1.73 -7.30
CA LEU A 133 15.84 2.26 -6.76
C LEU A 133 15.10 3.10 -7.79
N LYS A 134 15.80 4.03 -8.45
CA LYS A 134 15.22 4.88 -9.49
C LYS A 134 14.73 4.07 -10.70
N PHE A 135 15.49 3.07 -11.13
CA PHE A 135 15.08 2.16 -12.21
C PHE A 135 13.82 1.36 -11.85
N ALA A 136 13.68 0.96 -10.59
CA ALA A 136 12.50 0.30 -10.05
C ALA A 136 11.30 1.25 -9.82
N GLY A 137 11.43 2.54 -10.09
CA GLY A 137 10.39 3.54 -9.87
C GLY A 137 10.15 3.86 -8.39
N LEU A 138 11.13 3.59 -7.53
CA LEU A 138 11.07 3.84 -6.10
C LEU A 138 11.83 5.12 -5.74
N SER A 139 11.30 5.88 -4.79
CA SER A 139 11.98 7.07 -4.25
C SER A 139 12.15 6.95 -2.73
N HIS A 140 13.09 7.70 -2.18
CA HIS A 140 13.37 7.68 -0.74
C HIS A 140 12.26 8.25 0.13
N ASP A 141 11.35 9.00 -0.43
CA ASP A 141 10.18 9.60 0.22
C ASP A 141 8.92 8.75 0.07
N MET A 142 8.97 7.67 -0.72
CA MET A 142 7.80 6.86 -1.05
C MET A 142 7.29 6.06 0.14
N ILE A 143 6.02 6.22 0.44
CA ILE A 143 5.24 5.31 1.28
C ILE A 143 4.27 4.54 0.38
N ARG A 144 4.24 3.22 0.51
CA ARG A 144 3.23 2.36 -0.12
C ARG A 144 2.16 2.03 0.91
N LEU A 145 0.92 2.27 0.55
CA LEU A 145 -0.27 2.08 1.37
C LEU A 145 -1.19 1.04 0.70
N SER A 146 -1.61 0.03 1.44
CA SER A 146 -2.74 -0.84 1.11
C SER A 146 -3.88 -0.48 2.06
N VAL A 147 -4.89 0.20 1.55
CA VAL A 147 -6.01 0.69 2.37
C VAL A 147 -6.91 -0.46 2.78
N GLY A 148 -7.18 -0.59 4.07
CA GLY A 148 -8.05 -1.59 4.64
C GLY A 148 -9.53 -1.17 4.68
N MET A 149 -10.29 -1.85 5.54
CA MET A 149 -11.73 -1.66 5.67
C MET A 149 -12.14 -0.97 6.98
N GLU A 150 -11.16 -0.50 7.75
CA GLU A 150 -11.40 0.24 8.99
C GLU A 150 -12.23 1.52 8.70
N ASP A 151 -12.72 2.14 9.74
CA ASP A 151 -13.35 3.46 9.61
C ASP A 151 -12.36 4.45 9.01
N ILE A 152 -12.82 5.22 8.04
CA ILE A 152 -11.95 6.12 7.27
C ILE A 152 -11.34 7.23 8.13
N ASP A 153 -12.07 7.71 9.12
CA ASP A 153 -11.59 8.76 10.02
C ASP A 153 -10.53 8.21 10.99
N ASP A 154 -10.65 6.94 11.39
CA ASP A 154 -9.62 6.28 12.19
C ASP A 154 -8.31 6.12 11.40
N ILE A 155 -8.37 5.75 10.11
CA ILE A 155 -7.19 5.68 9.23
C ILE A 155 -6.55 7.08 9.11
N LYS A 156 -7.35 8.13 8.85
CA LYS A 156 -6.86 9.51 8.73
C LYS A 156 -6.22 9.98 10.03
N ASN A 157 -6.86 9.71 11.17
CA ASN A 157 -6.33 10.08 12.49
C ASN A 157 -5.00 9.40 12.81
N ASP A 158 -4.86 8.13 12.45
CA ASP A 158 -3.60 7.39 12.60
C ASP A 158 -2.47 8.00 11.73
N PHE A 159 -2.79 8.36 10.48
CA PHE A 159 -1.86 9.02 9.59
C PHE A 159 -1.41 10.41 10.10
N GLU A 160 -2.31 11.15 10.75
CA GLU A 160 -1.95 12.42 11.41
C GLU A 160 -0.90 12.22 12.53
N ILE A 161 -0.94 11.08 13.23
CA ILE A 161 0.10 10.75 14.21
C ILE A 161 1.44 10.55 13.51
N GLY A 162 1.45 9.78 12.43
CA GLY A 162 2.64 9.56 11.59
C GLY A 162 3.20 10.86 11.01
N PHE A 163 2.36 11.71 10.42
CA PHE A 163 2.77 12.99 9.84
C PHE A 163 3.33 13.97 10.88
N ARG A 164 2.74 14.02 12.08
CA ARG A 164 3.30 14.83 13.19
C ARG A 164 4.68 14.37 13.62
N ALA A 165 4.92 13.06 13.65
CA ALA A 165 6.24 12.51 13.94
C ALA A 165 7.25 12.80 12.83
N ALA A 166 6.83 12.74 11.57
CA ALA A 166 7.67 13.02 10.41
C ALA A 166 8.14 14.49 10.33
N LYS A 167 7.35 15.44 10.83
CA LYS A 167 7.75 16.87 10.92
C LYS A 167 8.88 17.11 11.91
N LYS A 168 9.09 16.21 12.87
CA LYS A 168 10.14 16.31 13.89
C LYS A 168 10.89 14.97 13.98
N PRO A 169 11.58 14.52 12.91
CA PRO A 169 12.31 13.28 12.98
C PRO A 169 13.38 13.38 14.07
N ARG A 170 13.32 12.51 15.06
CA ARG A 170 14.44 12.37 16.00
C ARG A 170 15.59 11.78 15.19
N LEU A 171 16.69 12.52 15.08
CA LEU A 171 17.96 11.98 14.64
C LEU A 171 18.26 10.79 15.56
N VAL A 172 18.15 9.58 15.02
CA VAL A 172 18.63 8.38 15.72
C VAL A 172 20.14 8.51 15.73
N SER A 173 20.71 8.91 16.86
CA SER A 173 22.14 8.84 17.06
C SER A 173 22.55 7.37 16.94
N ASN A 174 23.31 7.07 15.91
CA ASN A 174 23.98 5.76 15.76
C ASN A 174 24.83 5.54 17.03
N GLN A 175 24.37 4.64 17.89
CA GLN A 175 25.22 3.97 18.88
C GLN A 175 25.64 2.61 18.35
#